data_ab28fc21b254b42fb526e0f03627e039
#
_entry.id   ab28fc21b254b42fb526e0f03627e039
#
_cell.length_a   1.000
_cell.length_b   1.000
_cell.length_c   1.000
_cell.angle_alpha   90.00
_cell.angle_beta   90.00
_cell.angle_gamma   90.00
#
_symmetry.space_group_name_H-M   'P 1'
#
loop_
_entity.id
_entity.type
_entity.pdbx_description
1 polymer ?
#
loop_
_entity_poly.entity_id
_entity_poly.type
_entity_poly.pdbx_seq_one_letter_code
_entity_poly.pdbx_strand_id
1 'polypeptide(L)'
;GESYTLSDLQGQAVLVNIWATWCPPCRSEMPAIQTIYDEYKDQGFVVLAINSTVQDNPLDIVPFTQKYNLTFPILLDESGDVTRAYQVRSLPSSYFINRQGIITKVVIGGPMSEALLRTRIEEALK
;
A
#
# COMPACT_ATOMS: atom_id res chain seq x y z
N GLY A 1 9.80 3.54 -15.37
CA GLY A 1 8.93 3.83 -14.26
C GLY A 1 9.57 4.71 -13.21
N GLU A 2 8.76 5.22 -12.33
CA GLU A 2 9.22 6.03 -11.21
C GLU A 2 9.76 5.16 -10.10
N SER A 3 10.77 5.66 -9.39
CA SER A 3 11.32 5.04 -8.20
C SER A 3 10.96 5.87 -6.98
N TYR A 4 10.71 5.20 -5.87
CA TYR A 4 10.38 5.84 -4.61
C TYR A 4 11.33 5.35 -3.53
N THR A 5 11.88 6.28 -2.75
CA THR A 5 12.72 5.97 -1.61
C THR A 5 12.00 6.44 -0.36
N LEU A 6 11.83 5.55 0.64
CA LEU A 6 11.08 5.89 1.85
C LEU A 6 11.68 7.07 2.60
N SER A 7 13.01 7.20 2.61
CA SER A 7 13.66 8.32 3.29
C SER A 7 13.27 9.68 2.69
N ASP A 8 12.89 9.71 1.41
CA ASP A 8 12.45 10.94 0.74
C ASP A 8 11.03 11.32 1.13
N LEU A 9 10.31 10.41 1.78
CA LEU A 9 8.92 10.62 2.20
C LEU A 9 8.80 10.99 3.68
N GLN A 10 9.92 11.19 4.38
CA GLN A 10 9.86 11.68 5.76
C GLN A 10 9.15 13.02 5.81
N GLY A 11 8.33 13.21 6.84
CA GLY A 11 7.42 14.33 6.95
C GLY A 11 6.01 13.99 6.48
N GLN A 12 5.84 12.85 5.81
CA GLN A 12 4.54 12.36 5.37
C GLN A 12 4.22 11.04 6.07
N ALA A 13 2.94 10.76 6.26
CA ALA A 13 2.49 9.43 6.70
C ALA A 13 2.39 8.54 5.46
N VAL A 14 2.85 7.30 5.56
CA VAL A 14 2.91 6.39 4.42
C VAL A 14 2.22 5.07 4.77
N LEU A 15 1.38 4.59 3.85
CA LEU A 15 0.89 3.23 3.87
C LEU A 15 1.64 2.46 2.78
N VAL A 16 2.41 1.47 3.20
CA VAL A 16 2.99 0.50 2.27
C VAL A 16 2.07 -0.72 2.27
N ASN A 17 1.46 -0.98 1.12
CA ASN A 17 0.54 -2.12 0.95
C ASN A 17 1.14 -3.06 -0.08
N ILE A 18 1.42 -4.30 0.32
CA ILE A 18 2.00 -5.32 -0.56
C ILE A 18 0.89 -6.27 -0.98
N TRP A 19 0.70 -6.43 -2.30
CA TRP A 19 -0.51 -7.03 -2.86
C TRP A 19 -0.23 -7.79 -4.15
N ALA A 20 -1.25 -8.51 -4.64
CA ALA A 20 -1.23 -9.15 -5.96
C ALA A 20 -2.63 -9.09 -6.56
N THR A 21 -2.72 -9.14 -7.89
CA THR A 21 -3.99 -9.04 -8.61
C THR A 21 -4.91 -10.23 -8.34
N TRP A 22 -4.33 -11.41 -8.10
CA TRP A 22 -5.08 -12.65 -7.88
C TRP A 22 -5.59 -12.83 -6.45
N CYS A 23 -5.14 -11.99 -5.54
CA CYS A 23 -5.41 -12.13 -4.11
C CYS A 23 -6.79 -11.55 -3.77
N PRO A 24 -7.78 -12.38 -3.35
CA PRO A 24 -9.13 -11.86 -3.08
C PRO A 24 -9.20 -10.78 -2.01
N PRO A 25 -8.58 -10.92 -0.81
CA PRO A 25 -8.62 -9.83 0.17
C PRO A 25 -7.89 -8.58 -0.30
N CYS A 26 -6.85 -8.71 -1.13
CA CYS A 26 -6.19 -7.55 -1.73
C CYS A 26 -7.19 -6.77 -2.60
N ARG A 27 -7.90 -7.47 -3.47
CA ARG A 27 -8.92 -6.85 -4.32
C ARG A 27 -10.01 -6.19 -3.51
N SER A 28 -10.46 -6.87 -2.45
CA SER A 28 -11.56 -6.39 -1.63
C SER A 28 -11.26 -5.09 -0.90
N GLU A 29 -9.99 -4.85 -0.53
CA GLU A 29 -9.64 -3.64 0.23
C GLU A 29 -9.25 -2.45 -0.65
N MET A 30 -8.99 -2.66 -1.95
CA MET A 30 -8.54 -1.56 -2.82
C MET A 30 -9.52 -0.39 -2.89
N PRO A 31 -10.84 -0.58 -3.01
CA PRO A 31 -11.76 0.56 -2.98
C PRO A 31 -11.70 1.36 -1.69
N ALA A 32 -11.56 0.69 -0.53
CA ALA A 32 -11.46 1.37 0.75
C ALA A 32 -10.15 2.17 0.83
N ILE A 33 -9.04 1.59 0.37
CA ILE A 33 -7.75 2.28 0.35
C ILE A 33 -7.84 3.53 -0.53
N GLN A 34 -8.46 3.43 -1.71
CA GLN A 34 -8.60 4.58 -2.60
C GLN A 34 -9.46 5.67 -1.96
N THR A 35 -10.58 5.31 -1.33
CA THR A 35 -11.46 6.27 -0.66
C THR A 35 -10.70 7.03 0.43
N ILE A 36 -9.95 6.31 1.26
CA ILE A 36 -9.21 6.91 2.36
C ILE A 36 -8.02 7.73 1.84
N TYR A 37 -7.35 7.27 0.78
CA TYR A 37 -6.31 8.05 0.13
C TYR A 37 -6.85 9.40 -0.34
N ASP A 38 -8.01 9.41 -0.98
CA ASP A 38 -8.62 10.66 -1.45
C ASP A 38 -8.96 11.61 -0.30
N GLU A 39 -9.34 11.06 0.87
CA GLU A 39 -9.63 11.88 2.05
C GLU A 39 -8.39 12.54 2.65
N TYR A 40 -7.26 11.84 2.68
CA TYR A 40 -6.10 12.27 3.46
C TYR A 40 -4.88 12.73 2.64
N LYS A 41 -4.91 12.54 1.32
CA LYS A 41 -3.74 12.86 0.49
C LYS A 41 -3.26 14.32 0.64
N ASP A 42 -4.17 15.25 0.87
CA ASP A 42 -3.82 16.66 1.03
C ASP A 42 -3.30 16.98 2.43
N GLN A 43 -3.32 16.02 3.34
CA GLN A 43 -2.80 16.17 4.70
C GLN A 43 -1.39 15.55 4.85
N GLY A 44 -0.75 15.20 3.74
CA GLY A 44 0.57 14.57 3.77
C GLY A 44 0.50 13.05 3.95
N PHE A 45 -0.48 12.41 3.33
CA PHE A 45 -0.60 10.96 3.32
C PHE A 45 -0.28 10.40 1.93
N VAL A 46 0.55 9.37 1.90
CA VAL A 46 0.99 8.70 0.69
C VAL A 46 0.68 7.21 0.79
N VAL A 47 0.20 6.61 -0.30
CA VAL A 47 0.07 5.16 -0.43
C VAL A 47 1.09 4.68 -1.44
N LEU A 48 1.90 3.72 -1.05
CA LEU A 48 2.78 2.98 -1.95
C LEU A 48 2.23 1.56 -2.07
N ALA A 49 1.53 1.29 -3.15
CA ALA A 49 0.96 -0.03 -3.41
C ALA A 49 2.00 -0.85 -4.18
N ILE A 50 2.69 -1.73 -3.46
CA ILE A 50 3.80 -2.51 -3.99
C ILE A 50 3.29 -3.87 -4.41
N ASN A 51 3.22 -4.09 -5.73
CA ASN A 51 2.80 -5.37 -6.29
C ASN A 51 3.91 -6.40 -6.13
N SER A 52 3.55 -7.57 -5.58
CA SER A 52 4.47 -8.71 -5.49
C SER A 52 4.56 -9.36 -6.87
N THR A 53 5.35 -8.76 -7.74
CA THR A 53 5.38 -9.11 -9.17
C THR A 53 5.91 -10.52 -9.42
N VAL A 54 6.79 -11.02 -8.55
CA VAL A 54 7.30 -12.40 -8.66
C VAL A 54 6.19 -13.44 -8.51
N GLN A 55 5.06 -13.08 -7.89
CA GLN A 55 3.92 -13.96 -7.70
C GLN A 55 2.73 -13.60 -8.57
N ASP A 56 2.91 -12.67 -9.51
CA ASP A 56 1.80 -12.12 -10.29
C ASP A 56 2.13 -12.10 -11.78
N ASN A 57 1.13 -11.87 -12.60
CA ASN A 57 1.31 -11.67 -14.03
C ASN A 57 1.36 -10.16 -14.30
N PRO A 58 2.52 -9.64 -14.76
CA PRO A 58 2.64 -8.19 -15.02
C PRO A 58 1.58 -7.64 -15.96
N LEU A 59 1.07 -8.47 -16.89
CA LEU A 59 0.06 -8.05 -17.84
C LEU A 59 -1.30 -7.75 -17.20
N ASP A 60 -1.54 -8.26 -15.99
CA ASP A 60 -2.80 -8.06 -15.28
C ASP A 60 -2.82 -6.79 -14.46
N ILE A 61 -1.66 -6.15 -14.24
CA ILE A 61 -1.54 -5.04 -13.28
C ILE A 61 -2.26 -3.77 -13.78
N VAL A 62 -1.98 -3.33 -15.02
CA VAL A 62 -2.63 -2.13 -15.56
C VAL A 62 -4.15 -2.28 -15.67
N PRO A 63 -4.69 -3.40 -16.21
CA PRO A 63 -6.13 -3.60 -16.20
C PRO A 63 -6.74 -3.57 -14.80
N PHE A 64 -6.04 -4.11 -13.81
CA PHE A 64 -6.49 -4.10 -12.41
C PHE A 64 -6.60 -2.67 -11.89
N THR A 65 -5.54 -1.85 -12.09
CA THR A 65 -5.55 -0.47 -11.61
C THR A 65 -6.64 0.35 -12.29
N GLN A 66 -6.91 0.10 -13.56
CA GLN A 66 -7.99 0.76 -14.28
C GLN A 66 -9.37 0.34 -13.79
N LYS A 67 -9.56 -0.95 -13.53
CA LYS A 67 -10.82 -1.49 -13.04
C LYS A 67 -11.23 -0.84 -11.71
N TYR A 68 -10.27 -0.62 -10.83
CA TYR A 68 -10.54 -0.04 -9.50
C TYR A 68 -10.30 1.47 -9.44
N ASN A 69 -9.95 2.10 -10.56
CA ASN A 69 -9.69 3.55 -10.65
C ASN A 69 -8.68 4.02 -9.61
N LEU A 70 -7.59 3.27 -9.44
CA LEU A 70 -6.56 3.59 -8.47
C LEU A 70 -5.71 4.77 -8.95
N THR A 71 -5.52 5.77 -8.08
CA THR A 71 -4.74 6.96 -8.40
C THR A 71 -3.45 7.09 -7.60
N PHE A 72 -3.28 6.29 -6.56
CA PHE A 72 -2.01 6.27 -5.81
C PHE A 72 -0.93 5.50 -6.59
N PRO A 73 0.35 5.72 -6.25
CA PRO A 73 1.44 5.04 -6.96
C PRO A 73 1.37 3.52 -6.84
N ILE A 74 1.54 2.86 -7.98
CA ILE A 74 1.63 1.41 -8.08
C ILE A 74 3.08 1.08 -8.41
N LEU A 75 3.74 0.36 -7.52
CA LEU A 75 5.13 -0.01 -7.67
C LEU A 75 5.24 -1.50 -7.91
N LEU A 76 6.28 -1.91 -8.66
CA LEU A 76 6.49 -3.31 -9.02
C LEU A 76 7.72 -3.85 -8.31
N ASP A 77 7.54 -4.87 -7.47
CA ASP A 77 8.64 -5.56 -6.82
C ASP A 77 9.06 -6.75 -7.69
N GLU A 78 9.66 -6.45 -8.84
CA GLU A 78 9.98 -7.43 -9.86
C GLU A 78 11.02 -8.46 -9.39
N SER A 79 11.99 -8.03 -8.57
CA SER A 79 13.02 -8.91 -8.05
C SER A 79 12.61 -9.66 -6.78
N GLY A 80 11.56 -9.19 -6.09
CA GLY A 80 11.17 -9.70 -4.79
C GLY A 80 11.97 -9.13 -3.64
N ASP A 81 12.82 -8.12 -3.89
CA ASP A 81 13.69 -7.54 -2.86
C ASP A 81 12.89 -6.89 -1.73
N VAL A 82 11.83 -6.15 -2.07
CA VAL A 82 10.99 -5.49 -1.06
C VAL A 82 10.24 -6.52 -0.23
N THR A 83 9.65 -7.51 -0.88
CA THR A 83 8.93 -8.59 -0.20
C THR A 83 9.82 -9.29 0.82
N ARG A 84 11.07 -9.55 0.44
CA ARG A 84 12.05 -10.17 1.35
C ARG A 84 12.46 -9.22 2.47
N ALA A 85 12.70 -7.95 2.15
CA ALA A 85 13.12 -6.95 3.14
C ALA A 85 12.08 -6.76 4.25
N TYR A 86 10.79 -6.76 3.88
CA TYR A 86 9.69 -6.67 4.84
C TYR A 86 9.29 -8.04 5.43
N GLN A 87 9.95 -9.12 5.01
CA GLN A 87 9.66 -10.48 5.47
C GLN A 87 8.20 -10.87 5.25
N VAL A 88 7.64 -10.49 4.10
CA VAL A 88 6.23 -10.73 3.77
C VAL A 88 6.00 -12.22 3.52
N ARG A 89 5.03 -12.79 4.22
CA ARG A 89 4.64 -14.20 4.09
C ARG A 89 3.21 -14.39 3.63
N SER A 90 2.41 -13.33 3.72
CA SER A 90 0.99 -13.37 3.35
C SER A 90 0.63 -12.09 2.63
N LEU A 91 -0.37 -12.17 1.75
CA LEU A 91 -0.91 -11.02 1.05
C LEU A 91 -2.38 -10.84 1.43
N PRO A 92 -2.84 -9.62 1.63
CA PRO A 92 -2.05 -8.39 1.65
C PRO A 92 -1.27 -8.23 2.96
N SER A 93 -0.20 -7.46 2.91
CA SER A 93 0.53 -7.02 4.10
C SER A 93 0.63 -5.50 4.05
N SER A 94 0.28 -4.84 5.14
CA SER A 94 0.20 -3.38 5.18
C SER A 94 1.00 -2.83 6.34
N TYR A 95 1.80 -1.80 6.05
CA TYR A 95 2.71 -1.18 7.01
C TYR A 95 2.39 0.30 7.07
N PHE A 96 2.01 0.79 8.26
CA PHE A 96 1.71 2.20 8.47
C PHE A 96 2.93 2.87 9.06
N ILE A 97 3.43 3.91 8.38
CA ILE A 97 4.68 4.59 8.71
C ILE A 97 4.35 6.04 9.03
N ASN A 98 4.84 6.54 10.17
CA ASN A 98 4.55 7.90 10.58
C ASN A 98 5.48 8.92 9.91
N ARG A 99 5.31 10.21 10.23
CA ARG A 99 6.07 11.30 9.63
C ARG A 99 7.57 11.25 9.94
N GLN A 100 7.95 10.52 11.00
CA GLN A 100 9.34 10.32 11.39
C GLN A 100 9.96 9.11 10.71
N GLY A 101 9.19 8.40 9.86
CA GLY A 101 9.69 7.22 9.16
C GLY A 101 9.66 5.94 9.99
N ILE A 102 8.87 5.90 11.06
CA ILE A 102 8.77 4.76 11.96
C ILE A 102 7.50 3.99 11.66
N ILE A 103 7.61 2.66 11.58
CA ILE A 103 6.44 1.79 11.42
C ILE A 103 5.65 1.80 12.73
N THR A 104 4.43 2.30 12.68
CA THR A 104 3.55 2.37 13.86
C THR A 104 2.63 1.17 13.99
N LYS A 105 2.26 0.57 12.86
CA LYS A 105 1.37 -0.59 12.84
C LYS A 105 1.66 -1.47 11.63
N VAL A 106 1.46 -2.77 11.82
CA VAL A 106 1.51 -3.77 10.74
C VAL A 106 0.19 -4.52 10.75
N VAL A 107 -0.45 -4.63 9.59
CA VAL A 107 -1.68 -5.41 9.43
C VAL A 107 -1.41 -6.50 8.41
N ILE A 108 -1.47 -7.76 8.85
CA ILE A 108 -1.27 -8.92 8.00
C ILE A 108 -2.64 -9.46 7.61
N GLY A 109 -2.86 -9.60 6.30
CA GLY A 109 -4.15 -10.03 5.77
C GLY A 109 -5.11 -8.88 5.59
N GLY A 110 -6.32 -9.21 5.23
CA GLY A 110 -7.38 -8.23 4.96
C GLY A 110 -8.70 -8.94 4.71
N PRO A 111 -9.68 -8.21 4.18
CA PRO A 111 -9.59 -6.80 3.79
C PRO A 111 -9.65 -5.85 4.99
N MET A 112 -8.96 -4.72 4.87
CA MET A 112 -9.06 -3.64 5.86
C MET A 112 -10.30 -2.79 5.56
N SER A 113 -11.07 -2.49 6.59
CA SER A 113 -12.23 -1.58 6.48
C SER A 113 -11.76 -0.13 6.41
N GLU A 114 -12.64 0.75 5.93
CA GLU A 114 -12.37 2.19 5.95
C GLU A 114 -12.14 2.69 7.39
N ALA A 115 -12.90 2.18 8.34
CA ALA A 115 -12.76 2.58 9.75
C ALA A 115 -11.38 2.20 10.30
N LEU A 116 -10.91 1.00 10.01
CA LEU A 116 -9.58 0.56 10.43
C LEU A 116 -8.50 1.42 9.79
N LEU A 117 -8.60 1.62 8.47
CA LEU A 117 -7.65 2.45 7.72
C LEU A 117 -7.59 3.87 8.30
N ARG A 118 -8.75 4.47 8.56
CA ARG A 118 -8.82 5.83 9.09
C ARG A 118 -8.11 5.93 10.44
N THR A 119 -8.36 4.97 11.32
CA THR A 119 -7.71 4.93 12.64
C THR A 119 -6.20 4.85 12.52
N ARG A 120 -5.68 3.94 11.69
CA ARG A 120 -4.24 3.73 11.53
C ARG A 120 -3.55 4.91 10.87
N ILE A 121 -4.22 5.53 9.90
CA ILE A 121 -3.68 6.69 9.20
C ILE A 121 -3.63 7.90 10.12
N GLU A 122 -4.69 8.14 10.92
CA GLU A 122 -4.71 9.25 11.85
C GLU A 122 -3.62 9.11 12.92
N GLU A 123 -3.35 7.89 13.38
CA GLU A 123 -2.21 7.62 14.27
C GLU A 123 -0.88 7.99 13.59
N ALA A 124 -0.72 7.63 12.32
CA ALA A 124 0.52 7.89 11.58
C ALA A 124 0.72 9.38 11.26
N LEU A 125 -0.37 10.13 11.15
CA LEU A 125 -0.32 11.57 10.84
C LEU A 125 0.04 12.44 12.05
N LYS A 126 -0.04 11.92 13.25
CA LYS A 126 0.23 12.67 14.49
C LYS A 126 1.69 13.14 14.63
#